data_40b6d67e3ae85aa2ae47c495538e86e9
#
_entry.id   40b6d67e3ae85aa2ae47c495538e86e9
#
_cell.length_a   1.000
_cell.length_b   1.000
_cell.length_c   1.000
_cell.angle_alpha   90.00
_cell.angle_beta   90.00
_cell.angle_gamma   90.00
#
_symmetry.space_group_name_H-M   'P 1'
#
loop_
_entity.id
_entity.type
_entity.pdbx_description
1 polymer ?
#
loop_
_entity_poly.entity_id
_entity_poly.type
_entity_poly.pdbx_seq_one_letter_code
_entity_poly.pdbx_strand_id
1 'polypeptide(L)'
;MLKDKTEHIEELYDLCNNEEQRSLVKNLLVDFSEMNDEVFNLCLLDMRDTIISKGFPFEDCLVVAMAHDHLADSSQDVLHSIEMPLGMSGFPIGNFCNRFDHCWGKRFKDKYHHYFIIDDFVGSGSTVLNRKNEFEKLMKDKKYTLHFVVAAGMEYAIENLRNQGIDIHCSYTMKKGISEKYDAGLIQHKLQVMSDLESKLATVINETLLSEHHLGYGQAESLFC
;
A
#
# COMPACT_ATOMS: atom_id res chain seq x y z
N MET A 1 -16.01 12.32 5.53
CA MET A 1 -16.63 11.01 5.24
C MET A 1 -17.18 10.30 6.47
N LEU A 2 -16.48 10.17 7.62
CA LEU A 2 -17.09 9.56 8.84
C LEU A 2 -18.31 10.32 9.38
N LYS A 3 -18.41 11.63 9.18
CA LYS A 3 -19.58 12.43 9.60
C LYS A 3 -20.88 12.05 8.88
N ASP A 4 -20.79 11.58 7.65
CA ASP A 4 -21.95 11.15 6.84
C ASP A 4 -22.30 9.66 7.08
N LYS A 5 -21.52 8.94 7.90
CA LYS A 5 -21.68 7.52 8.22
C LYS A 5 -22.09 7.28 9.68
N THR A 6 -22.73 8.28 10.31
CA THR A 6 -23.14 8.19 11.73
C THR A 6 -23.98 6.94 12.02
N GLU A 7 -24.90 6.60 11.12
CA GLU A 7 -25.75 5.41 11.23
C GLU A 7 -24.92 4.11 11.24
N HIS A 8 -23.94 3.98 10.36
CA HIS A 8 -23.06 2.80 10.32
C HIS A 8 -22.13 2.72 11.53
N ILE A 9 -21.75 3.86 12.12
CA ILE A 9 -20.97 3.89 13.37
C ILE A 9 -21.83 3.41 14.54
N GLU A 10 -23.11 3.79 14.58
CA GLU A 10 -24.06 3.30 15.59
C GLU A 10 -24.26 1.79 15.45
N GLU A 11 -24.41 1.26 14.23
CA GLU A 11 -24.47 -0.19 13.97
C GLU A 11 -23.23 -0.93 14.49
N LEU A 12 -22.02 -0.37 14.30
CA LEU A 12 -20.79 -0.95 14.85
C LEU A 12 -20.81 -0.98 16.40
N TYR A 13 -21.34 0.06 17.03
CA TYR A 13 -21.49 0.10 18.49
C TYR A 13 -22.54 -0.90 18.99
N ASP A 14 -23.58 -1.18 18.22
CA ASP A 14 -24.61 -2.15 18.56
C ASP A 14 -24.11 -3.60 18.49
N LEU A 15 -23.05 -3.88 17.73
CA LEU A 15 -22.36 -5.16 17.73
C LEU A 15 -21.56 -5.40 19.03
N CYS A 16 -21.28 -4.36 19.81
CA CYS A 16 -20.48 -4.45 21.02
C CYS A 16 -21.33 -4.98 22.20
N ASN A 17 -20.90 -6.08 22.81
CA ASN A 17 -21.62 -6.68 23.96
C ASN A 17 -21.25 -6.02 25.30
N ASN A 18 -20.15 -5.27 25.36
CA ASN A 18 -19.64 -4.65 26.57
C ASN A 18 -18.88 -3.36 26.29
N GLU A 19 -18.57 -2.63 27.36
CA GLU A 19 -17.87 -1.35 27.27
C GLU A 19 -16.43 -1.46 26.76
N GLU A 20 -15.79 -2.60 26.96
CA GLU A 20 -14.43 -2.82 26.45
C GLU A 20 -14.40 -2.90 24.94
N GLN A 21 -15.32 -3.66 24.33
CA GLN A 21 -15.48 -3.73 22.87
C GLN A 21 -15.82 -2.35 22.29
N ARG A 22 -16.73 -1.61 22.94
CA ARG A 22 -17.11 -0.25 22.56
C ARG A 22 -15.91 0.71 22.58
N SER A 23 -15.11 0.65 23.64
CA SER A 23 -13.90 1.44 23.79
C SER A 23 -12.87 1.13 22.71
N LEU A 24 -12.68 -0.16 22.37
CA LEU A 24 -11.78 -0.55 21.30
C LEU A 24 -12.25 0.04 19.95
N VAL A 25 -13.50 -0.18 19.56
CA VAL A 25 -14.07 0.36 18.31
C VAL A 25 -13.92 1.88 18.26
N LYS A 26 -14.24 2.57 19.36
CA LYS A 26 -14.09 4.04 19.44
C LYS A 26 -12.62 4.47 19.19
N ASN A 27 -11.66 3.78 19.77
CA ASN A 27 -10.26 4.10 19.61
C ASN A 27 -9.76 3.85 18.17
N LEU A 28 -10.24 2.77 17.52
CA LEU A 28 -9.93 2.48 16.11
C LEU A 28 -10.52 3.55 15.19
N LEU A 29 -11.77 3.99 15.44
CA LEU A 29 -12.41 5.05 14.65
C LEU A 29 -11.72 6.41 14.80
N VAL A 30 -11.18 6.73 15.99
CA VAL A 30 -10.42 7.98 16.21
C VAL A 30 -9.11 7.99 15.43
N ASP A 31 -8.46 6.84 15.32
CA ASP A 31 -7.18 6.71 14.62
C ASP A 31 -7.34 6.43 13.12
N PHE A 32 -8.58 6.20 12.67
CA PHE A 32 -8.85 5.93 11.26
C PHE A 32 -8.51 7.15 10.40
N SER A 33 -7.66 6.93 9.41
CA SER A 33 -7.23 7.94 8.45
C SER A 33 -7.77 7.63 7.07
N GLU A 34 -8.16 8.68 6.34
CA GLU A 34 -8.65 8.58 4.98
C GLU A 34 -7.68 9.27 4.03
N MET A 35 -7.33 8.60 2.94
CA MET A 35 -6.62 9.23 1.83
C MET A 35 -7.61 10.04 0.99
N ASN A 36 -7.86 11.27 1.42
CA ASN A 36 -8.61 12.21 0.59
C ASN A 36 -7.75 12.73 -0.57
N ASP A 37 -8.39 13.41 -1.53
CA ASP A 37 -7.72 13.93 -2.73
C ASP A 37 -6.53 14.85 -2.42
N GLU A 38 -6.59 15.63 -1.33
CA GLU A 38 -5.50 16.53 -0.92
C GLU A 38 -4.28 15.74 -0.46
N VAL A 39 -4.47 14.75 0.44
CA VAL A 39 -3.39 13.88 0.94
C VAL A 39 -2.82 13.05 -0.21
N PHE A 40 -3.66 12.50 -1.08
CA PHE A 40 -3.22 11.73 -2.24
C PHE A 40 -2.37 12.57 -3.18
N ASN A 41 -2.79 13.81 -3.50
CA ASN A 41 -2.01 14.71 -4.33
C ASN A 41 -0.65 15.06 -3.70
N LEU A 42 -0.57 15.24 -2.39
CA LEU A 42 0.71 15.46 -1.71
C LEU A 42 1.62 14.23 -1.81
N CYS A 43 1.07 13.03 -1.67
CA CYS A 43 1.83 11.78 -1.88
C CYS A 43 2.35 11.68 -3.33
N LEU A 44 1.54 11.99 -4.34
CA LEU A 44 1.97 11.98 -5.74
C LEU A 44 3.11 12.97 -6.01
N LEU A 45 3.08 14.15 -5.41
CA LEU A 45 4.15 15.13 -5.55
C LEU A 45 5.45 14.65 -4.88
N ASP A 46 5.35 14.05 -3.70
CA ASP A 46 6.50 13.48 -2.99
C ASP A 46 7.09 12.27 -3.74
N MET A 47 6.25 11.39 -4.27
CA MET A 47 6.66 10.29 -5.15
C MET A 47 7.40 10.80 -6.40
N ARG A 48 6.86 11.82 -7.07
CA ARG A 48 7.51 12.50 -8.21
C ARG A 48 8.89 13.02 -7.82
N ASP A 49 8.97 13.77 -6.73
CA ASP A 49 10.22 14.39 -6.27
C ASP A 49 11.24 13.32 -5.89
N THR A 50 10.80 12.21 -5.30
CA THR A 50 11.65 11.04 -5.01
C THR A 50 12.24 10.44 -6.30
N ILE A 51 11.42 10.22 -7.33
CA ILE A 51 11.87 9.67 -8.61
C ILE A 51 12.90 10.61 -9.26
N ILE A 52 12.61 11.91 -9.29
CA ILE A 52 13.50 12.93 -9.88
C ILE A 52 14.81 13.04 -9.09
N SER A 53 14.75 12.98 -7.75
CA SER A 53 15.93 13.14 -6.88
C SER A 53 16.98 12.04 -7.04
N LYS A 54 16.61 10.89 -7.64
CA LYS A 54 17.59 9.84 -7.98
C LYS A 54 18.59 10.28 -9.04
N GLY A 55 18.29 11.33 -9.81
CA GLY A 55 19.22 11.98 -10.74
C GLY A 55 19.58 11.14 -11.97
N PHE A 56 18.80 10.12 -12.29
CA PHE A 56 18.99 9.32 -13.50
C PHE A 56 18.49 10.05 -14.75
N PRO A 57 19.09 9.81 -15.93
CA PRO A 57 18.55 10.28 -17.19
C PRO A 57 17.14 9.73 -17.40
N PHE A 58 16.16 10.58 -17.64
CA PHE A 58 14.74 10.15 -17.74
C PHE A 58 14.50 9.18 -18.90
N GLU A 59 15.28 9.27 -19.97
CA GLU A 59 15.23 8.34 -21.11
C GLU A 59 15.61 6.91 -20.73
N ASP A 60 16.39 6.71 -19.66
CA ASP A 60 16.81 5.42 -19.14
C ASP A 60 15.90 4.88 -18.03
N CYS A 61 14.89 5.66 -17.65
CA CYS A 61 13.95 5.34 -16.56
C CYS A 61 12.63 4.79 -17.08
N LEU A 62 12.07 3.79 -16.39
CA LEU A 62 10.72 3.27 -16.60
C LEU A 62 9.95 3.30 -15.28
N VAL A 63 8.77 3.92 -15.28
CA VAL A 63 7.82 3.88 -14.16
C VAL A 63 6.79 2.79 -14.44
N VAL A 64 6.58 1.89 -13.49
CA VAL A 64 5.81 0.66 -13.66
C VAL A 64 4.80 0.52 -12.53
N ALA A 65 3.52 0.32 -12.85
CA ALA A 65 2.52 -0.06 -11.86
C ALA A 65 2.82 -1.47 -11.30
N MET A 66 2.57 -1.68 -9.99
CA MET A 66 2.80 -2.97 -9.33
C MET A 66 1.84 -4.06 -9.80
N ALA A 67 0.74 -3.72 -10.47
CA ALA A 67 -0.24 -4.63 -11.06
C ALA A 67 0.43 -5.74 -11.88
N HIS A 68 0.00 -7.00 -11.67
CA HIS A 68 0.66 -8.15 -12.31
C HIS A 68 -0.21 -8.83 -13.37
N ASP A 69 -1.51 -8.85 -13.18
CA ASP A 69 -2.43 -9.52 -14.07
C ASP A 69 -3.31 -8.51 -14.84
N HIS A 70 -4.31 -9.03 -15.55
CA HIS A 70 -5.23 -8.22 -16.36
C HIS A 70 -6.41 -7.64 -15.56
N LEU A 71 -6.44 -7.87 -14.24
CA LEU A 71 -7.46 -7.29 -13.37
C LEU A 71 -7.12 -5.83 -13.09
N ALA A 72 -8.15 -5.05 -12.78
CA ALA A 72 -7.97 -3.68 -12.32
C ALA A 72 -7.24 -3.68 -10.97
N ASP A 73 -6.27 -2.81 -10.83
CA ASP A 73 -5.40 -2.71 -9.66
C ASP A 73 -5.13 -1.23 -9.35
N SER A 74 -5.20 -0.85 -8.08
CA SER A 74 -5.05 0.53 -7.63
C SER A 74 -3.69 1.17 -7.99
N SER A 75 -2.64 0.36 -8.15
CA SER A 75 -1.35 0.85 -8.63
C SER A 75 -1.41 1.47 -10.04
N GLN A 76 -2.38 1.03 -10.87
CA GLN A 76 -2.62 1.62 -12.19
C GLN A 76 -3.22 3.02 -12.10
N ASP A 77 -4.09 3.27 -11.11
CA ASP A 77 -4.65 4.59 -10.84
C ASP A 77 -3.56 5.55 -10.33
N VAL A 78 -2.65 5.06 -9.47
CA VAL A 78 -1.46 5.82 -9.06
C VAL A 78 -0.59 6.17 -10.26
N LEU A 79 -0.32 5.19 -11.14
CA LEU A 79 0.46 5.43 -12.37
C LEU A 79 -0.16 6.52 -13.23
N HIS A 80 -1.45 6.43 -13.48
CA HIS A 80 -2.18 7.41 -14.28
C HIS A 80 -2.13 8.82 -13.68
N SER A 81 -2.25 8.88 -12.34
CA SER A 81 -2.24 10.14 -11.61
C SER A 81 -0.86 10.80 -11.57
N ILE A 82 0.24 10.03 -11.53
CA ILE A 82 1.60 10.55 -11.48
C ILE A 82 2.17 10.92 -12.87
N GLU A 83 1.58 10.39 -13.95
CA GLU A 83 2.03 10.70 -15.33
C GLU A 83 2.10 12.19 -15.59
N MET A 84 1.09 12.96 -15.19
CA MET A 84 1.06 14.41 -15.42
C MET A 84 2.12 15.16 -14.60
N PRO A 85 2.25 14.98 -13.27
CA PRO A 85 3.32 15.58 -12.48
C PRO A 85 4.74 15.26 -12.98
N LEU A 86 5.00 14.02 -13.38
CA LEU A 86 6.30 13.63 -13.96
C LEU A 86 6.50 14.26 -15.35
N GLY A 87 5.48 14.25 -16.20
CA GLY A 87 5.53 14.88 -17.54
C GLY A 87 5.81 16.38 -17.49
N MET A 88 5.23 17.10 -16.53
CA MET A 88 5.53 18.52 -16.29
C MET A 88 7.00 18.75 -15.86
N SER A 89 7.65 17.75 -15.31
CA SER A 89 9.08 17.76 -14.95
C SER A 89 9.99 17.30 -16.10
N GLY A 90 9.45 17.00 -17.28
CA GLY A 90 10.19 16.58 -18.46
C GLY A 90 10.34 15.06 -18.62
N PHE A 91 9.64 14.25 -17.81
CA PHE A 91 9.69 12.79 -17.95
C PHE A 91 8.94 12.35 -19.23
N PRO A 92 9.52 11.45 -20.06
CA PRO A 92 8.94 11.07 -21.34
C PRO A 92 7.63 10.28 -21.18
N ILE A 93 6.57 10.67 -21.89
CA ILE A 93 5.24 10.02 -21.86
C ILE A 93 5.30 8.53 -22.23
N GLY A 94 6.28 8.11 -23.03
CA GLY A 94 6.45 6.68 -23.42
C GLY A 94 7.08 5.78 -22.38
N ASN A 95 7.53 6.32 -21.25
CA ASN A 95 8.30 5.63 -20.22
C ASN A 95 7.45 5.21 -19.02
N PHE A 96 6.16 4.89 -19.28
CA PHE A 96 5.23 4.35 -18.30
C PHE A 96 4.74 2.98 -18.74
N CYS A 97 4.66 2.05 -17.78
CA CYS A 97 4.18 0.69 -17.99
C CYS A 97 3.11 0.36 -16.95
N ASN A 98 1.87 0.16 -17.38
CA ASN A 98 0.73 -0.02 -16.49
C ASN A 98 0.58 -1.44 -15.90
N ARG A 99 1.57 -2.32 -16.16
CA ARG A 99 1.60 -3.67 -15.60
C ARG A 99 3.03 -4.15 -15.41
N PHE A 100 3.28 -4.73 -14.26
CA PHE A 100 4.60 -5.24 -13.90
C PHE A 100 5.07 -6.36 -14.85
N ASP A 101 4.21 -7.31 -15.19
CA ASP A 101 4.53 -8.42 -16.12
C ASP A 101 4.81 -7.96 -17.56
N HIS A 102 4.50 -6.72 -17.91
CA HIS A 102 4.76 -6.14 -19.23
C HIS A 102 6.11 -5.40 -19.32
N CYS A 103 6.73 -5.04 -18.20
CA CYS A 103 7.92 -4.16 -18.21
C CYS A 103 9.15 -4.79 -18.90
N TRP A 104 9.17 -6.10 -19.12
CA TRP A 104 10.19 -6.81 -19.93
C TRP A 104 9.70 -7.25 -21.31
N GLY A 105 8.50 -6.83 -21.69
CA GLY A 105 7.97 -7.08 -23.04
C GLY A 105 8.79 -6.37 -24.14
N LYS A 106 8.54 -6.73 -25.40
CA LYS A 106 9.29 -6.20 -26.57
C LYS A 106 9.40 -4.69 -26.63
N ARG A 107 8.38 -3.95 -26.10
CA ARG A 107 8.35 -2.48 -26.08
C ARG A 107 9.41 -1.89 -25.15
N PHE A 108 9.70 -2.56 -24.03
CA PHE A 108 10.52 -2.04 -22.94
C PHE A 108 11.86 -2.80 -22.80
N LYS A 109 11.94 -3.99 -23.38
CA LYS A 109 13.11 -4.86 -23.27
C LYS A 109 14.39 -4.15 -23.74
N ASP A 110 15.41 -4.22 -22.92
CA ASP A 110 16.76 -3.69 -23.20
C ASP A 110 16.81 -2.17 -23.42
N LYS A 111 15.75 -1.44 -23.11
CA LYS A 111 15.68 0.01 -23.31
C LYS A 111 15.99 0.79 -22.02
N TYR A 112 15.64 0.25 -20.85
CA TYR A 112 15.72 0.96 -19.58
C TYR A 112 16.69 0.28 -18.62
N HIS A 113 17.29 1.10 -17.74
CA HIS A 113 18.23 0.65 -16.72
C HIS A 113 17.76 0.96 -15.30
N HIS A 114 16.82 1.90 -15.15
CA HIS A 114 16.30 2.36 -13.87
C HIS A 114 14.79 2.14 -13.84
N TYR A 115 14.35 1.28 -12.91
CA TYR A 115 12.94 0.88 -12.80
C TYR A 115 12.36 1.40 -11.49
N PHE A 116 11.26 2.13 -11.58
CA PHE A 116 10.48 2.63 -10.46
C PHE A 116 9.15 1.89 -10.42
N ILE A 117 9.01 0.96 -9.47
CA ILE A 117 7.76 0.24 -9.26
C ILE A 117 6.92 1.05 -8.27
N ILE A 118 5.72 1.42 -8.70
CA ILE A 118 4.83 2.26 -7.90
C ILE A 118 3.57 1.53 -7.48
N ASP A 119 3.05 1.92 -6.30
CA ASP A 119 1.84 1.36 -5.72
C ASP A 119 1.12 2.41 -4.87
N ASP A 120 -0.15 2.18 -4.56
CA ASP A 120 -0.92 3.00 -3.63
C ASP A 120 -0.62 2.64 -2.18
N PHE A 121 -0.53 1.33 -1.84
CA PHE A 121 -0.45 0.90 -0.45
C PHE A 121 0.40 -0.36 -0.24
N VAL A 122 1.25 -0.32 0.78
CA VAL A 122 2.03 -1.48 1.25
C VAL A 122 1.55 -1.91 2.64
N GLY A 123 0.83 -3.03 2.71
CA GLY A 123 0.36 -3.62 3.97
C GLY A 123 1.45 -4.44 4.67
N SER A 124 1.65 -5.68 4.26
CA SER A 124 2.67 -6.60 4.83
C SER A 124 4.04 -6.52 4.14
N GLY A 125 4.10 -5.95 2.94
CA GLY A 125 5.29 -5.92 2.09
C GLY A 125 5.52 -7.19 1.27
N SER A 126 4.65 -8.19 1.37
CA SER A 126 4.80 -9.46 0.64
C SER A 126 4.77 -9.27 -0.88
N THR A 127 3.92 -8.39 -1.39
CA THR A 127 3.84 -8.05 -2.82
C THR A 127 5.15 -7.45 -3.31
N VAL A 128 5.72 -6.50 -2.58
CA VAL A 128 7.02 -5.88 -2.92
C VAL A 128 8.12 -6.94 -3.01
N LEU A 129 8.20 -7.86 -2.02
CA LEU A 129 9.17 -8.96 -2.02
C LEU A 129 8.98 -9.89 -3.22
N ASN A 130 7.75 -10.26 -3.54
CA ASN A 130 7.44 -11.10 -4.68
C ASN A 130 7.86 -10.44 -6.00
N ARG A 131 7.54 -9.16 -6.20
CA ARG A 131 7.93 -8.39 -7.40
C ARG A 131 9.44 -8.24 -7.52
N LYS A 132 10.13 -7.93 -6.41
CA LYS A 132 11.59 -7.90 -6.38
C LYS A 132 12.19 -9.23 -6.83
N ASN A 133 11.76 -10.33 -6.21
CA ASN A 133 12.31 -11.66 -6.52
C ASN A 133 12.02 -12.08 -7.98
N GLU A 134 10.86 -11.75 -8.51
CA GLU A 134 10.51 -12.00 -9.90
C GLU A 134 11.37 -11.16 -10.84
N PHE A 135 11.52 -9.87 -10.56
CA PHE A 135 12.32 -8.94 -11.35
C PHE A 135 13.79 -9.40 -11.41
N GLU A 136 14.38 -9.76 -10.28
CA GLU A 136 15.76 -10.25 -10.21
C GLU A 136 15.99 -11.51 -11.03
N LYS A 137 15.05 -12.44 -11.04
CA LYS A 137 15.13 -13.65 -11.89
C LYS A 137 15.13 -13.32 -13.38
N LEU A 138 14.30 -12.36 -13.79
CA LEU A 138 14.17 -11.96 -15.20
C LEU A 138 15.31 -11.08 -15.70
N MET A 139 15.92 -10.30 -14.79
CA MET A 139 16.99 -9.35 -15.11
C MET A 139 18.38 -9.83 -14.72
N LYS A 140 18.53 -11.13 -14.43
CA LYS A 140 19.72 -11.77 -13.84
C LYS A 140 21.06 -11.37 -14.48
N ASP A 141 21.09 -11.18 -15.81
CA ASP A 141 22.30 -10.90 -16.57
C ASP A 141 22.40 -9.43 -16.99
N LYS A 142 21.56 -8.54 -16.44
CA LYS A 142 21.50 -7.13 -16.82
C LYS A 142 21.91 -6.22 -15.69
N LYS A 143 22.49 -5.07 -16.04
CA LYS A 143 22.71 -3.98 -15.09
C LYS A 143 21.45 -3.14 -15.00
N TYR A 144 20.88 -3.04 -13.80
CA TYR A 144 19.71 -2.24 -13.53
C TYR A 144 19.73 -1.71 -12.08
N THR A 145 18.88 -0.73 -11.81
CA THR A 145 18.47 -0.38 -10.45
C THR A 145 16.95 -0.56 -10.33
N LEU A 146 16.50 -0.98 -9.15
CA LEU A 146 15.10 -1.21 -8.85
C LEU A 146 14.73 -0.41 -7.60
N HIS A 147 13.73 0.45 -7.75
CA HIS A 147 13.23 1.34 -6.72
C HIS A 147 11.74 1.11 -6.56
N PHE A 148 11.27 1.02 -5.31
CA PHE A 148 9.84 1.02 -5.01
C PHE A 148 9.46 2.39 -4.48
N VAL A 149 8.39 2.98 -5.01
CA VAL A 149 7.91 4.31 -4.61
C VAL A 149 6.41 4.23 -4.43
N VAL A 150 5.94 4.30 -3.18
CA VAL A 150 4.55 4.02 -2.83
C VAL A 150 3.92 5.20 -2.11
N ALA A 151 2.61 5.39 -2.33
CA ALA A 151 1.89 6.50 -1.75
C ALA A 151 1.73 6.34 -0.23
N ALA A 152 1.34 5.14 0.23
CA ALA A 152 1.15 4.88 1.65
C ALA A 152 1.61 3.46 2.04
N GLY A 153 1.81 3.23 3.35
CA GLY A 153 2.16 1.89 3.82
C GLY A 153 2.30 1.79 5.33
N MET A 154 2.28 0.55 5.80
CA MET A 154 2.51 0.25 7.20
C MET A 154 3.98 0.44 7.55
N GLU A 155 4.26 1.22 8.60
CA GLU A 155 5.62 1.59 9.04
C GLU A 155 6.49 0.34 9.24
N TYR A 156 5.99 -0.66 9.97
CA TYR A 156 6.71 -1.92 10.22
C TYR A 156 7.09 -2.65 8.93
N ALA A 157 6.22 -2.63 7.91
CA ALA A 157 6.48 -3.31 6.65
C ALA A 157 7.53 -2.57 5.83
N ILE A 158 7.44 -1.24 5.77
CA ILE A 158 8.42 -0.38 5.08
C ILE A 158 9.81 -0.52 5.73
N GLU A 159 9.89 -0.48 7.07
CA GLU A 159 11.15 -0.68 7.79
C GLU A 159 11.73 -2.09 7.56
N ASN A 160 10.90 -3.12 7.61
CA ASN A 160 11.33 -4.49 7.34
C ASN A 160 11.89 -4.65 5.92
N LEU A 161 11.26 -4.05 4.92
CA LEU A 161 11.73 -4.05 3.52
C LEU A 161 13.08 -3.32 3.40
N ARG A 162 13.23 -2.15 4.03
CA ARG A 162 14.50 -1.40 4.08
C ARG A 162 15.62 -2.19 4.75
N ASN A 163 15.33 -2.87 5.87
CA ASN A 163 16.27 -3.72 6.58
C ASN A 163 16.75 -4.93 5.74
N GLN A 164 15.94 -5.37 4.77
CA GLN A 164 16.31 -6.39 3.77
C GLN A 164 17.06 -5.79 2.56
N GLY A 165 17.44 -4.51 2.60
CA GLY A 165 18.19 -3.85 1.55
C GLY A 165 17.35 -3.46 0.34
N ILE A 166 16.02 -3.38 0.47
CA ILE A 166 15.14 -2.94 -0.61
C ILE A 166 15.09 -1.41 -0.60
N ASP A 167 15.40 -0.81 -1.75
CA ASP A 167 15.23 0.64 -1.94
C ASP A 167 13.73 0.94 -2.12
N ILE A 168 13.10 1.34 -1.01
CA ILE A 168 11.69 1.70 -0.96
C ILE A 168 11.48 3.04 -0.30
N HIS A 169 10.76 3.92 -1.00
CA HIS A 169 10.20 5.16 -0.47
C HIS A 169 8.70 5.01 -0.26
N CYS A 170 8.20 5.54 0.84
CA CYS A 170 6.78 5.60 1.17
C CYS A 170 6.47 7.00 1.65
N SER A 171 5.52 7.66 0.98
CA SER A 171 5.18 9.07 1.24
C SER A 171 4.41 9.25 2.55
N TYR A 172 3.53 8.30 2.87
CA TYR A 172 2.73 8.32 4.09
C TYR A 172 2.79 6.98 4.82
N THR A 173 3.31 6.97 6.05
CA THR A 173 3.39 5.74 6.87
C THR A 173 2.42 5.77 8.02
N MET A 174 1.92 4.59 8.41
CA MET A 174 1.01 4.41 9.54
C MET A 174 1.38 3.21 10.38
N LYS A 175 1.00 3.27 11.66
CA LYS A 175 1.19 2.19 12.63
C LYS A 175 0.00 1.24 12.66
N LYS A 176 0.22 0.05 13.19
CA LYS A 176 -0.83 -0.93 13.45
C LYS A 176 -1.84 -0.39 14.46
N GLY A 177 -3.12 -0.59 14.19
CA GLY A 177 -4.20 -0.05 15.02
C GLY A 177 -4.30 -0.63 16.43
N ILE A 178 -3.77 -1.84 16.66
CA ILE A 178 -3.78 -2.52 17.95
C ILE A 178 -2.36 -2.83 18.43
N SER A 179 -1.60 -3.59 17.63
CA SER A 179 -0.31 -4.15 18.08
C SER A 179 0.76 -3.09 18.33
N GLU A 180 0.67 -1.91 17.71
CA GLU A 180 1.63 -0.81 17.91
C GLU A 180 1.04 0.36 18.71
N LYS A 181 -0.22 0.22 19.17
CA LYS A 181 -0.90 1.25 19.95
C LYS A 181 -0.91 0.97 21.45
N TYR A 182 -1.00 -0.30 21.84
CA TYR A 182 -1.15 -0.70 23.24
C TYR A 182 0.16 -1.27 23.81
N ASP A 183 0.30 -1.17 25.14
CA ASP A 183 1.42 -1.79 25.86
C ASP A 183 1.43 -3.31 25.66
N ALA A 184 2.63 -3.92 25.64
CA ALA A 184 2.84 -5.33 25.33
C ALA A 184 1.96 -6.28 26.15
N GLY A 185 1.67 -5.95 27.43
CA GLY A 185 0.79 -6.73 28.30
C GLY A 185 -0.69 -6.69 27.92
N LEU A 186 -1.12 -5.72 27.11
CA LEU A 186 -2.52 -5.53 26.70
C LEU A 186 -2.79 -5.99 25.26
N ILE A 187 -1.77 -6.10 24.41
CA ILE A 187 -1.91 -6.40 22.98
C ILE A 187 -2.72 -7.66 22.75
N GLN A 188 -2.32 -8.80 23.35
CA GLN A 188 -2.99 -10.08 23.15
C GLN A 188 -4.46 -10.02 23.55
N HIS A 189 -4.75 -9.35 24.65
CA HIS A 189 -6.13 -9.17 25.10
C HIS A 189 -6.94 -8.31 24.11
N LYS A 190 -6.39 -7.20 23.60
CA LYS A 190 -7.06 -6.35 22.62
C LYS A 190 -7.26 -7.03 21.27
N LEU A 191 -6.31 -7.84 20.82
CA LEU A 191 -6.46 -8.67 19.64
C LEU A 191 -7.57 -9.71 19.82
N GLN A 192 -7.69 -10.33 21.02
CA GLN A 192 -8.79 -11.24 21.33
C GLN A 192 -10.15 -10.51 21.31
N VAL A 193 -10.23 -9.33 21.91
CA VAL A 193 -11.45 -8.49 21.88
C VAL A 193 -11.85 -8.18 20.44
N MET A 194 -10.89 -7.88 19.55
CA MET A 194 -11.17 -7.64 18.13
C MET A 194 -11.64 -8.92 17.43
N SER A 195 -10.98 -10.05 17.67
CA SER A 195 -11.39 -11.35 17.13
C SER A 195 -12.82 -11.73 17.54
N ASP A 196 -13.18 -11.47 18.80
CA ASP A 196 -14.56 -11.70 19.30
C ASP A 196 -15.59 -10.81 18.60
N LEU A 197 -15.21 -9.58 18.24
CA LEU A 197 -16.05 -8.67 17.43
C LEU A 197 -16.20 -9.19 16.00
N GLU A 198 -15.09 -9.53 15.34
CA GLU A 198 -15.08 -10.06 13.97
C GLU A 198 -15.91 -11.35 13.84
N SER A 199 -15.92 -12.20 14.89
CA SER A 199 -16.70 -13.44 14.91
C SER A 199 -18.22 -13.24 14.81
N LYS A 200 -18.70 -12.01 15.03
CA LYS A 200 -20.14 -11.64 14.91
C LYS A 200 -20.51 -11.16 13.50
N LEU A 201 -19.52 -10.89 12.68
CA LEU A 201 -19.75 -10.44 11.31
C LEU A 201 -20.12 -11.62 10.39
N ALA A 202 -20.53 -11.32 9.18
CA ALA A 202 -20.82 -12.35 8.19
C ALA A 202 -19.56 -13.19 7.91
N THR A 203 -19.72 -14.52 7.86
CA THR A 203 -18.61 -15.44 7.62
C THR A 203 -18.04 -15.36 6.21
N VAL A 204 -18.83 -14.87 5.26
CA VAL A 204 -18.47 -14.68 3.86
C VAL A 204 -18.86 -13.29 3.41
N ILE A 205 -17.93 -12.57 2.80
CA ILE A 205 -18.14 -11.26 2.18
C ILE A 205 -17.57 -11.33 0.76
N ASN A 206 -18.40 -11.01 -0.25
CA ASN A 206 -18.01 -11.03 -1.66
C ASN A 206 -17.30 -12.34 -2.07
N GLU A 207 -17.91 -13.48 -1.70
CA GLU A 207 -17.41 -14.85 -1.98
C GLU A 207 -16.10 -15.23 -1.26
N THR A 208 -15.55 -14.34 -0.40
CA THR A 208 -14.34 -14.58 0.37
C THR A 208 -14.68 -14.80 1.85
N LEU A 209 -13.98 -15.73 2.50
CA LEU A 209 -14.13 -15.96 3.93
C LEU A 209 -13.58 -14.77 4.72
N LEU A 210 -14.36 -14.22 5.65
CA LEU A 210 -13.90 -13.12 6.51
C LEU A 210 -12.66 -13.50 7.31
N SER A 211 -12.49 -14.76 7.68
CA SER A 211 -11.31 -15.25 8.40
C SER A 211 -9.99 -15.06 7.63
N GLU A 212 -10.04 -14.94 6.30
CA GLU A 212 -8.89 -14.63 5.47
C GLU A 212 -8.47 -13.14 5.57
N HIS A 213 -9.38 -12.30 6.05
CA HIS A 213 -9.20 -10.87 6.26
C HIS A 213 -9.17 -10.45 7.73
N HIS A 214 -9.00 -11.44 8.64
CA HIS A 214 -8.85 -11.17 10.06
C HIS A 214 -7.76 -10.11 10.32
N LEU A 215 -8.06 -9.08 11.11
CA LEU A 215 -7.21 -7.89 11.33
C LEU A 215 -6.81 -7.15 10.05
N GLY A 216 -7.64 -7.20 9.00
CA GLY A 216 -7.39 -6.61 7.70
C GLY A 216 -6.54 -7.49 6.78
N TYR A 217 -6.40 -7.08 5.52
CA TYR A 217 -5.64 -7.83 4.53
C TYR A 217 -4.20 -8.07 4.98
N GLY A 218 -3.79 -9.34 5.01
CA GLY A 218 -2.45 -9.73 5.46
C GLY A 218 -2.15 -9.41 6.93
N GLN A 219 -3.18 -9.29 7.78
CA GLN A 219 -3.08 -8.94 9.21
C GLN A 219 -2.33 -7.61 9.43
N ALA A 220 -2.50 -6.66 8.52
CA ALA A 220 -1.83 -5.38 8.55
C ALA A 220 -2.32 -4.47 9.70
N GLU A 221 -3.52 -4.72 10.26
CA GLU A 221 -4.17 -3.84 11.24
C GLU A 221 -4.24 -2.39 10.76
N SER A 222 -4.39 -2.20 9.43
CA SER A 222 -4.43 -0.88 8.83
C SER A 222 -5.74 -0.17 9.17
N LEU A 223 -5.61 1.06 9.65
CA LEU A 223 -6.72 1.99 9.87
C LEU A 223 -6.73 3.09 8.79
N PHE A 224 -6.67 2.67 7.55
CA PHE A 224 -6.51 3.55 6.40
C PHE A 224 -7.32 3.05 5.21
N CYS A 225 -7.95 3.96 4.46
CA CYS A 225 -8.60 3.68 3.18
C CYS A 225 -8.52 4.88 2.20
#